data_5df9e1259be95a7c1fdff3109b8fee04
#
_entry.id   5df9e1259be95a7c1fdff3109b8fee04
#
_cell.length_a   1.000
_cell.length_b   1.000
_cell.length_c   1.000
_cell.angle_alpha   90.00
_cell.angle_beta   90.00
_cell.angle_gamma   90.00
#
_symmetry.space_group_name_H-M   'P 1'
#
loop_
_entity.id
_entity.type
_entity.pdbx_description
1 polymer ?
#
loop_
_entity_poly.entity_id
_entity_poly.type
_entity_poly.pdbx_seq_one_letter_code
_entity_poly.pdbx_strand_id
1 'polypeptide(L)'
;MNKTQKVGIAGVVIAVAFVVGLRVGIAQPAAPTETKGVNVKVLEAIDLGPQFPAMAGRQLRLRIITAEPGGVFGVHDHKERPAVDYVVQGEVVDHRGTKAKTYGPGTSIFEDKDTVHWLDNKGTTPAILISADIVKP
;
A
#
# COMPACT_ATOMS: atom_id res chain seq x y z
N MET A 1 11.14 -35.29 -79.12
CA MET A 1 11.47 -35.81 -77.80
C MET A 1 11.41 -34.65 -76.74
N ASN A 2 10.27 -34.49 -76.12
CA ASN A 2 10.08 -33.44 -75.13
C ASN A 2 10.14 -34.06 -73.71
N LYS A 3 11.15 -33.67 -72.91
CA LYS A 3 11.26 -34.04 -71.54
C LYS A 3 10.47 -33.05 -70.68
N THR A 4 9.37 -33.53 -70.11
CA THR A 4 8.57 -32.79 -69.14
C THR A 4 9.25 -32.86 -67.75
N GLN A 5 9.73 -31.76 -67.26
CA GLN A 5 10.19 -31.64 -65.84
C GLN A 5 8.98 -31.52 -64.94
N LYS A 6 8.89 -32.45 -64.00
CA LYS A 6 7.92 -32.33 -62.84
C LYS A 6 8.55 -31.50 -61.75
N VAL A 7 7.95 -30.33 -61.48
CA VAL A 7 8.29 -29.49 -60.33
C VAL A 7 7.54 -30.07 -59.14
N GLY A 8 8.26 -30.60 -58.17
CA GLY A 8 7.71 -31.03 -56.88
C GLY A 8 7.56 -29.83 -55.94
N ILE A 9 6.33 -29.56 -55.53
CA ILE A 9 6.05 -28.56 -54.50
C ILE A 9 6.28 -29.23 -53.16
N ALA A 10 7.36 -28.83 -52.45
CA ALA A 10 7.59 -29.23 -51.06
C ALA A 10 6.71 -28.36 -50.18
N GLY A 11 5.69 -28.96 -49.59
CA GLY A 11 4.85 -28.28 -48.58
C GLY A 11 5.61 -28.14 -47.26
N VAL A 12 5.83 -26.89 -46.85
CA VAL A 12 6.37 -26.58 -45.53
C VAL A 12 5.21 -26.63 -44.54
N VAL A 13 5.20 -27.63 -43.65
CA VAL A 13 4.27 -27.71 -42.53
C VAL A 13 4.87 -26.87 -41.39
N ILE A 14 4.30 -25.70 -41.14
CA ILE A 14 4.63 -24.88 -39.96
C ILE A 14 3.84 -25.45 -38.78
N ALA A 15 4.50 -26.15 -37.87
CA ALA A 15 3.92 -26.56 -36.61
C ALA A 15 3.90 -25.34 -35.68
N VAL A 16 2.73 -24.73 -35.44
CA VAL A 16 2.53 -23.70 -34.43
C VAL A 16 2.40 -24.40 -33.07
N ALA A 17 3.47 -24.37 -32.28
CA ALA A 17 3.43 -24.81 -30.89
C ALA A 17 2.71 -23.77 -30.04
N PHE A 18 1.50 -24.09 -29.60
CA PHE A 18 0.78 -23.31 -28.56
C PHE A 18 1.45 -23.58 -27.22
N VAL A 19 2.25 -22.63 -26.72
CA VAL A 19 2.73 -22.64 -25.34
C VAL A 19 1.57 -22.15 -24.47
N VAL A 20 0.84 -23.05 -23.84
CA VAL A 20 -0.11 -22.74 -22.78
C VAL A 20 0.71 -22.37 -21.56
N GLY A 21 0.95 -21.08 -21.35
CA GLY A 21 1.59 -20.57 -20.15
C GLY A 21 0.66 -20.77 -18.95
N LEU A 22 0.94 -21.77 -18.12
CA LEU A 22 0.30 -21.93 -16.81
C LEU A 22 0.74 -20.71 -15.97
N ARG A 23 -0.14 -19.71 -15.80
CA ARG A 23 0.06 -18.66 -14.81
C ARG A 23 -0.24 -19.28 -13.45
N VAL A 24 0.79 -19.73 -12.74
CA VAL A 24 0.70 -20.02 -11.32
C VAL A 24 0.46 -18.68 -10.64
N GLY A 25 -0.78 -18.39 -10.28
CA GLY A 25 -1.12 -17.26 -9.45
C GLY A 25 -0.47 -17.47 -8.08
N ILE A 26 0.61 -16.75 -7.81
CA ILE A 26 1.15 -16.67 -6.46
C ILE A 26 0.09 -15.93 -5.64
N ALA A 27 -0.60 -16.65 -4.75
CA ALA A 27 -1.52 -16.04 -3.81
C ALA A 27 -0.73 -14.98 -3.00
N GLN A 28 -1.19 -13.73 -3.02
CA GLN A 28 -0.57 -12.71 -2.18
C GLN A 28 -0.75 -13.12 -0.72
N PRO A 29 0.29 -12.94 0.13
CA PRO A 29 0.16 -13.17 1.56
C PRO A 29 -1.03 -12.38 2.11
N ALA A 30 -1.80 -12.98 3.00
CA ALA A 30 -2.88 -12.27 3.68
C ALA A 30 -2.32 -11.02 4.38
N ALA A 31 -3.09 -9.92 4.34
CA ALA A 31 -2.69 -8.69 5.02
C ALA A 31 -2.49 -8.96 6.52
N PRO A 32 -1.39 -8.49 7.14
CA PRO A 32 -1.14 -8.68 8.56
C PRO A 32 -2.21 -7.97 9.38
N THR A 33 -2.77 -8.64 10.37
CA THR A 33 -3.79 -8.08 11.28
C THR A 33 -3.17 -7.47 12.54
N GLU A 34 -1.96 -7.90 12.90
CA GLU A 34 -1.27 -7.45 14.10
C GLU A 34 -0.30 -6.31 13.80
N THR A 35 -0.31 -5.29 14.66
CA THR A 35 0.69 -4.22 14.67
C THR A 35 1.86 -4.65 15.55
N LYS A 36 3.09 -4.59 15.02
CA LYS A 36 4.33 -4.92 15.75
C LYS A 36 5.49 -4.04 15.30
N GLY A 37 6.42 -3.76 16.23
CA GLY A 37 7.57 -2.91 15.92
C GLY A 37 7.17 -1.47 15.56
N VAL A 38 6.00 -1.01 16.01
CA VAL A 38 5.49 0.34 15.79
C VAL A 38 5.13 0.97 17.12
N ASN A 39 5.59 2.19 17.33
CA ASN A 39 5.23 3.04 18.47
C ASN A 39 4.43 4.25 17.97
N VAL A 40 3.35 4.59 18.67
CA VAL A 40 2.51 5.75 18.38
C VAL A 40 2.40 6.61 19.63
N LYS A 41 2.79 7.87 19.53
CA LYS A 41 2.67 8.84 20.63
C LYS A 41 1.82 10.03 20.19
N VAL A 42 0.78 10.36 20.96
CA VAL A 42 0.04 11.61 20.79
C VAL A 42 0.91 12.75 21.28
N LEU A 43 1.11 13.75 20.44
CA LEU A 43 1.86 14.97 20.77
C LEU A 43 0.91 16.05 21.29
N GLU A 44 -0.20 16.28 20.58
CA GLU A 44 -1.24 17.26 20.91
C GLU A 44 -2.60 16.78 20.43
N ALA A 45 -3.67 17.29 21.10
CA ALA A 45 -5.05 17.08 20.68
C ALA A 45 -5.90 18.30 21.02
N ILE A 46 -6.81 18.66 20.13
CA ILE A 46 -7.74 19.78 20.28
C ILE A 46 -9.16 19.27 20.12
N ASP A 47 -10.04 19.56 21.08
CA ASP A 47 -11.48 19.32 20.95
C ASP A 47 -12.06 20.24 19.88
N LEU A 48 -12.73 19.65 18.90
CA LEU A 48 -13.27 20.41 17.77
C LEU A 48 -14.66 20.98 18.04
N GLY A 49 -15.43 20.43 18.97
CA GLY A 49 -16.75 20.91 19.31
C GLY A 49 -16.82 22.39 19.69
N PRO A 50 -15.91 22.92 20.55
CA PRO A 50 -15.86 24.34 20.87
C PRO A 50 -15.53 25.25 19.69
N GLN A 51 -14.80 24.72 18.70
CA GLN A 51 -14.39 25.45 17.49
C GLN A 51 -15.47 25.36 16.39
N PHE A 52 -16.07 24.20 16.26
CA PHE A 52 -17.04 23.86 15.21
C PHE A 52 -18.14 22.98 15.83
N PRO A 53 -19.31 23.52 16.19
CA PRO A 53 -20.39 22.75 16.86
C PRO A 53 -20.78 21.46 16.13
N ALA A 54 -20.74 21.45 14.80
CA ALA A 54 -21.01 20.26 13.99
C ALA A 54 -19.99 19.12 14.17
N MET A 55 -18.84 19.42 14.81
CA MET A 55 -17.77 18.46 15.09
C MET A 55 -17.69 18.09 16.58
N ALA A 56 -18.77 18.30 17.32
CA ALA A 56 -18.84 17.92 18.73
C ALA A 56 -18.50 16.43 18.93
N GLY A 57 -17.65 16.14 19.95
CA GLY A 57 -17.17 14.79 20.22
C GLY A 57 -16.06 14.28 19.29
N ARG A 58 -15.45 15.18 18.49
CA ARG A 58 -14.28 14.88 17.70
C ARG A 58 -13.07 15.70 18.15
N GLN A 59 -11.89 15.14 17.94
CA GLN A 59 -10.61 15.78 18.19
C GLN A 59 -9.76 15.80 16.94
N LEU A 60 -9.05 16.90 16.72
CA LEU A 60 -7.88 16.95 15.85
C LEU A 60 -6.67 16.55 16.70
N ARG A 61 -5.95 15.51 16.27
CA ARG A 61 -4.73 15.06 16.95
C ARG A 61 -3.52 15.17 16.05
N LEU A 62 -2.40 15.48 16.67
CA LEU A 62 -1.07 15.36 16.10
C LEU A 62 -0.33 14.22 16.81
N ARG A 63 0.22 13.28 16.03
CA ARG A 63 0.93 12.10 16.53
C ARG A 63 2.28 11.96 15.87
N ILE A 64 3.22 11.36 16.58
CA ILE A 64 4.42 10.81 15.98
C ILE A 64 4.31 9.27 15.96
N ILE A 65 4.61 8.69 14.82
CA ILE A 65 4.61 7.25 14.58
C ILE A 65 6.04 6.84 14.24
N THR A 66 6.56 5.85 14.95
CA THR A 66 7.87 5.28 14.67
C THR A 66 7.69 3.81 14.33
N ALA A 67 8.10 3.41 13.14
CA ALA A 67 8.13 2.01 12.71
C ALA A 67 9.58 1.54 12.63
N GLU A 68 9.96 0.60 13.48
CA GLU A 68 11.29 -0.01 13.47
C GLU A 68 11.52 -0.80 12.17
N PRO A 69 12.78 -1.10 11.78
CA PRO A 69 13.03 -2.02 10.68
C PRO A 69 12.27 -3.33 10.84
N GLY A 70 11.49 -3.70 9.81
CA GLY A 70 10.56 -4.84 9.88
C GLY A 70 9.28 -4.58 10.66
N GLY A 71 9.06 -3.36 11.14
CA GLY A 71 7.82 -2.95 11.81
C GLY A 71 6.63 -2.99 10.86
N VAL A 72 5.48 -3.42 11.37
CA VAL A 72 4.22 -3.56 10.61
C VAL A 72 3.10 -2.88 11.37
N PHE A 73 2.40 -1.99 10.70
CA PHE A 73 1.11 -1.46 11.13
C PHE A 73 0.03 -2.35 10.51
N GLY A 74 -0.65 -3.16 11.33
CA GLY A 74 -1.65 -4.13 10.88
C GLY A 74 -2.78 -3.50 10.08
N VAL A 75 -3.49 -4.30 9.29
CA VAL A 75 -4.60 -3.80 8.47
C VAL A 75 -5.65 -3.09 9.32
N HIS A 76 -6.03 -1.90 8.89
CA HIS A 76 -7.02 -1.07 9.55
C HIS A 76 -7.74 -0.17 8.54
N ASP A 77 -8.86 0.44 8.98
CA ASP A 77 -9.60 1.40 8.17
C ASP A 77 -9.55 2.82 8.77
N HIS A 78 -9.92 3.78 7.93
CA HIS A 78 -10.00 5.19 8.27
C HIS A 78 -11.43 5.76 8.22
N LYS A 79 -12.45 4.91 8.23
CA LYS A 79 -13.86 5.28 8.07
C LYS A 79 -14.32 6.39 9.03
N GLU A 80 -13.88 6.33 10.28
CA GLU A 80 -14.22 7.32 11.32
C GLU A 80 -13.02 8.21 11.71
N ARG A 81 -11.88 8.03 11.05
CA ARG A 81 -10.62 8.64 11.42
C ARG A 81 -9.78 9.05 10.19
N PRO A 82 -10.26 10.01 9.39
CA PRO A 82 -9.46 10.53 8.28
C PRO A 82 -8.15 11.11 8.78
N ALA A 83 -7.06 10.89 8.04
CA ALA A 83 -5.73 11.32 8.44
C ALA A 83 -4.87 11.76 7.25
N VAL A 84 -3.83 12.50 7.57
CA VAL A 84 -2.72 12.80 6.65
C VAL A 84 -1.43 12.55 7.40
N ASP A 85 -0.62 11.66 6.85
CA ASP A 85 0.71 11.34 7.37
C ASP A 85 1.79 12.00 6.52
N TYR A 86 2.84 12.50 7.16
CA TYR A 86 4.02 13.05 6.51
C TYR A 86 5.25 12.26 6.94
N VAL A 87 6.02 11.75 5.98
CA VAL A 87 7.23 10.99 6.26
C VAL A 87 8.40 11.94 6.53
N VAL A 88 8.94 11.89 7.75
CA VAL A 88 10.07 12.70 8.20
C VAL A 88 11.40 11.99 7.94
N GLN A 89 11.44 10.68 8.21
CA GLN A 89 12.65 9.88 8.13
C GLN A 89 12.31 8.45 7.70
N GLY A 90 13.27 7.77 7.06
CA GLY A 90 13.11 6.39 6.61
C GLY A 90 12.08 6.28 5.50
N GLU A 91 11.54 5.11 5.32
CA GLU A 91 10.49 4.86 4.33
C GLU A 91 9.47 3.86 4.84
N VAL A 92 8.25 3.96 4.37
CA VAL A 92 7.19 2.97 4.61
C VAL A 92 6.56 2.55 3.28
N VAL A 93 6.11 1.31 3.22
CA VAL A 93 5.32 0.80 2.10
C VAL A 93 3.86 0.76 2.56
N ASP A 94 3.01 1.49 1.86
CA ASP A 94 1.56 1.51 2.05
C ASP A 94 0.91 0.49 1.10
N HIS A 95 0.16 -0.44 1.67
CA HIS A 95 -0.50 -1.54 0.96
C HIS A 95 -2.01 -1.36 0.99
N ARG A 96 -2.61 -1.15 -0.18
CA ARG A 96 -4.06 -0.99 -0.39
C ARG A 96 -4.58 -2.05 -1.36
N GLY A 97 -5.21 -3.09 -0.83
CA GLY A 97 -5.63 -4.25 -1.61
C GLY A 97 -4.43 -4.90 -2.31
N THR A 98 -4.44 -4.92 -3.65
CA THR A 98 -3.34 -5.49 -4.46
C THR A 98 -2.25 -4.49 -4.83
N LYS A 99 -2.39 -3.22 -4.40
CA LYS A 99 -1.42 -2.15 -4.71
C LYS A 99 -0.52 -1.91 -3.52
N ALA A 100 0.75 -1.60 -3.81
CA ALA A 100 1.71 -1.15 -2.82
C ALA A 100 2.46 0.07 -3.35
N LYS A 101 2.73 1.03 -2.47
CA LYS A 101 3.49 2.24 -2.80
C LYS A 101 4.42 2.60 -1.65
N THR A 102 5.69 2.86 -1.99
CA THR A 102 6.69 3.34 -1.03
C THR A 102 6.61 4.85 -0.89
N TYR A 103 6.68 5.31 0.35
CA TYR A 103 6.73 6.72 0.73
C TYR A 103 7.99 6.99 1.54
N GLY A 104 8.81 7.91 1.08
CA GLY A 104 10.04 8.36 1.71
C GLY A 104 9.94 9.78 2.26
N PRO A 105 11.05 10.31 2.85
CA PRO A 105 11.07 11.63 3.44
C PRO A 105 10.58 12.74 2.49
N GLY A 106 9.77 13.65 3.01
CA GLY A 106 9.19 14.75 2.23
C GLY A 106 7.91 14.40 1.48
N THR A 107 7.42 13.16 1.60
CA THR A 107 6.16 12.73 0.98
C THR A 107 5.03 12.61 2.02
N SER A 108 3.79 12.64 1.55
CA SER A 108 2.62 12.47 2.40
C SER A 108 1.72 11.35 1.93
N ILE A 109 1.04 10.72 2.89
CA ILE A 109 0.01 9.71 2.70
C ILE A 109 -1.30 10.33 3.14
N PHE A 110 -2.33 10.29 2.30
CA PHE A 110 -3.68 10.67 2.72
C PHE A 110 -4.52 9.42 2.97
N GLU A 111 -5.41 9.52 3.95
CA GLU A 111 -6.21 8.41 4.47
C GLU A 111 -7.64 8.92 4.69
N ASP A 112 -8.47 8.74 3.68
CA ASP A 112 -9.88 9.11 3.71
C ASP A 112 -10.76 8.00 4.28
N LYS A 113 -12.07 8.25 4.39
CA LYS A 113 -13.05 7.30 4.91
C LYS A 113 -13.10 5.95 4.20
N ASP A 114 -12.64 5.87 2.95
CA ASP A 114 -12.68 4.66 2.12
C ASP A 114 -11.32 3.93 2.14
N THR A 115 -10.32 4.48 2.85
CA THR A 115 -9.01 3.87 2.98
C THR A 115 -9.03 2.69 3.94
N VAL A 116 -8.67 1.51 3.41
CA VAL A 116 -8.35 0.29 4.17
C VAL A 116 -6.96 -0.12 3.73
N HIS A 117 -6.02 -0.16 4.67
CA HIS A 117 -4.62 -0.39 4.36
C HIS A 117 -3.83 -0.99 5.53
N TRP A 118 -2.58 -1.32 5.25
CA TRP A 118 -1.56 -1.62 6.22
C TRP A 118 -0.22 -1.08 5.73
N LEU A 119 0.70 -0.80 6.66
CA LEU A 119 2.02 -0.28 6.32
C LEU A 119 3.12 -1.17 6.90
N ASP A 120 4.26 -1.23 6.22
CA ASP A 120 5.47 -1.84 6.76
C ASP A 120 6.71 -0.99 6.47
N ASN A 121 7.70 -1.11 7.36
CA ASN A 121 9.03 -0.58 7.15
C ASN A 121 9.94 -1.71 6.66
N LYS A 122 10.20 -1.77 5.35
CA LYS A 122 11.13 -2.74 4.72
C LYS A 122 12.57 -2.25 4.70
N GLY A 123 12.81 -1.02 5.16
CA GLY A 123 14.13 -0.42 5.24
C GLY A 123 14.95 -0.97 6.41
N THR A 124 16.18 -0.44 6.52
CA THR A 124 17.14 -0.82 7.57
C THR A 124 17.26 0.23 8.68
N THR A 125 16.53 1.33 8.57
CA THR A 125 16.45 2.40 9.56
C THR A 125 15.02 2.62 10.02
N PRO A 126 14.77 3.14 11.24
CA PRO A 126 13.43 3.49 11.68
C PRO A 126 12.78 4.50 10.72
N ALA A 127 11.52 4.26 10.39
CA ALA A 127 10.68 5.23 9.70
C ALA A 127 9.93 6.07 10.73
N ILE A 128 9.94 7.39 10.54
CA ILE A 128 9.28 8.36 11.41
C ILE A 128 8.27 9.15 10.59
N LEU A 129 7.01 9.12 11.03
CA LEU A 129 5.92 9.87 10.42
C LEU A 129 5.31 10.82 11.45
N ILE A 130 4.90 11.99 10.98
CA ILE A 130 3.98 12.87 11.70
C ILE A 130 2.60 12.65 11.08
N SER A 131 1.63 12.36 11.92
CA SER A 131 0.25 12.04 11.55
C SER A 131 -0.71 13.04 12.15
N ALA A 132 -1.51 13.70 11.33
CA ALA A 132 -2.62 14.53 11.76
C ALA A 132 -3.93 13.79 11.44
N ASP A 133 -4.75 13.52 12.47
CA ASP A 133 -6.03 12.84 12.27
C ASP A 133 -7.19 13.54 12.99
N ILE A 134 -8.40 13.30 12.50
CA ILE A 134 -9.64 13.63 13.20
C ILE A 134 -10.23 12.35 13.72
N VAL A 135 -10.43 12.27 15.03
CA VAL A 135 -10.86 11.04 15.70
C VAL A 135 -12.04 11.32 16.63
N LYS A 136 -12.82 10.31 16.86
CA LYS A 136 -13.77 10.26 17.99
C LYS A 136 -13.04 9.50 19.11
N PRO A 137 -12.63 10.17 20.21
CA PRO A 137 -11.90 9.54 21.31
C PRO A 137 -12.73 8.53 22.07
#